data_26fcfb4d5623e49a03bf340d8327cc3a
#
_entry.id   26fcfb4d5623e49a03bf340d8327cc3a
#
_cell.length_a   1.000
_cell.length_b   1.000
_cell.length_c   1.000
_cell.angle_alpha   90.00
_cell.angle_beta   90.00
_cell.angle_gamma   90.00
#
_symmetry.space_group_name_H-M   'P 1'
#
loop_
_entity.id
_entity.type
_entity.pdbx_description
1 polymer ?
#
loop_
_entity_poly.entity_id
_entity_poly.type
_entity_poly.pdbx_seq_one_letter_code
_entity_poly.pdbx_strand_id
1 'polypeptide(L)'
;MNAAAETLFPPATVSRPHSKPLLPVRGVISLVDRNEDQVLRLIEDGTLAWAFDVALDPKRGRNRELRVLPACVADYLRGQACSLEWADVLRLMLPHDGPVILSKDITRLLNVSGTHTYHLARRKLITPRSTWRRGRGGCARFAADSFVEFLKSRRFP
;
A
#
# COMPACT_ATOMS: atom_id res chain seq x y z
N MET A 1 23.71 -25.20 -37.84
CA MET A 1 22.61 -25.43 -36.87
C MET A 1 23.08 -24.97 -35.52
N ASN A 2 22.83 -23.72 -35.18
CA ASN A 2 23.09 -23.17 -33.85
C ASN A 2 21.76 -22.88 -33.21
N ALA A 3 21.31 -23.83 -32.38
CA ALA A 3 20.19 -23.63 -31.49
C ALA A 3 20.67 -22.85 -30.26
N ALA A 4 20.21 -21.64 -30.19
CA ALA A 4 19.72 -20.89 -29.02
C ALA A 4 20.37 -21.16 -27.65
N ALA A 5 21.35 -20.35 -27.33
CA ALA A 5 21.56 -19.94 -25.94
C ALA A 5 20.51 -18.86 -25.60
N GLU A 6 19.25 -19.27 -25.42
CA GLU A 6 18.22 -18.39 -24.85
C GLU A 6 18.45 -18.25 -23.36
N THR A 7 19.05 -17.15 -23.04
CA THR A 7 18.78 -16.24 -21.94
C THR A 7 18.32 -16.86 -20.62
N LEU A 8 19.30 -17.18 -19.80
CA LEU A 8 19.17 -17.51 -18.36
C LEU A 8 19.07 -16.27 -17.46
N PHE A 9 18.67 -15.13 -17.98
CA PHE A 9 18.39 -13.94 -17.16
C PHE A 9 16.90 -13.73 -17.08
N PRO A 10 16.31 -13.82 -15.87
CA PRO A 10 14.94 -13.35 -15.70
C PRO A 10 14.87 -11.89 -16.19
N PRO A 11 13.76 -11.48 -16.82
CA PRO A 11 13.61 -10.11 -17.26
C PRO A 11 13.88 -9.18 -16.09
N ALA A 12 14.74 -8.20 -16.29
CA ALA A 12 15.10 -7.21 -15.28
C ALA A 12 13.80 -6.65 -14.71
N THR A 13 13.57 -6.87 -13.41
CA THR A 13 12.43 -6.33 -12.69
C THR A 13 12.51 -4.83 -12.81
N VAL A 14 11.68 -4.25 -13.68
CA VAL A 14 11.66 -2.80 -13.89
C VAL A 14 11.25 -2.17 -12.57
N SER A 15 12.22 -1.62 -11.86
CA SER A 15 11.98 -0.82 -10.67
C SER A 15 11.17 0.39 -11.09
N ARG A 16 9.97 0.53 -10.54
CA ARG A 16 9.13 1.71 -10.77
C ARG A 16 9.68 2.86 -9.92
N PRO A 17 10.21 3.93 -10.52
CA PRO A 17 10.59 5.08 -9.75
C PRO A 17 9.33 5.68 -9.11
N HIS A 18 9.34 5.79 -7.78
CA HIS A 18 8.44 6.64 -7.00
C HIS A 18 7.00 6.17 -6.74
N SER A 19 6.80 4.94 -6.27
CA SER A 19 5.57 4.66 -5.52
C SER A 19 5.50 5.61 -4.32
N LYS A 20 4.48 6.46 -4.29
CA LYS A 20 4.28 7.41 -3.18
C LYS A 20 3.61 6.68 -2.02
N PRO A 21 4.03 6.95 -0.77
CA PRO A 21 3.34 6.44 0.41
C PRO A 21 1.89 6.89 0.45
N LEU A 22 1.02 6.05 0.99
CA LEU A 22 -0.34 6.44 1.33
C LEU A 22 -0.33 7.58 2.35
N LEU A 23 -1.28 8.48 2.24
CA LEU A 23 -1.42 9.64 3.12
C LEU A 23 -2.27 9.30 4.35
N PRO A 24 -1.82 9.58 5.57
CA PRO A 24 -2.70 9.53 6.74
C PRO A 24 -3.74 10.65 6.67
N VAL A 25 -4.86 10.48 7.35
CA VAL A 25 -5.95 11.49 7.37
C VAL A 25 -5.43 12.89 7.70
N ARG A 26 -4.55 13.02 8.69
CA ARG A 26 -3.94 14.31 9.05
C ARG A 26 -3.16 14.96 7.89
N GLY A 27 -2.52 14.14 7.05
CA GLY A 27 -1.82 14.63 5.85
C GLY A 27 -2.80 15.12 4.78
N VAL A 28 -3.93 14.43 4.62
CA VAL A 28 -5.01 14.86 3.72
C VAL A 28 -5.63 16.18 4.22
N ILE A 29 -5.91 16.30 5.51
CA ILE A 29 -6.42 17.53 6.15
C ILE A 29 -5.56 18.74 5.75
N SER A 30 -4.24 18.61 5.87
CA SER A 30 -3.30 19.68 5.56
C SER A 30 -3.28 20.06 4.07
N LEU A 31 -3.55 19.10 3.18
CA LEU A 31 -3.52 19.33 1.74
C LEU A 31 -4.82 19.93 1.20
N VAL A 32 -5.98 19.50 1.75
CA VAL A 32 -7.30 19.90 1.23
C VAL A 32 -7.91 21.06 2.00
N ASP A 33 -7.26 21.54 3.04
CA ASP A 33 -7.73 22.61 3.93
C ASP A 33 -9.16 22.35 4.45
N ARG A 34 -9.34 21.17 5.01
CA ARG A 34 -10.61 20.69 5.59
C ARG A 34 -10.35 20.16 7.00
N ASN A 35 -11.38 20.10 7.83
CA ASN A 35 -11.27 19.43 9.13
C ASN A 35 -11.39 17.90 8.98
N GLU A 36 -11.14 17.18 10.07
CA GLU A 36 -11.14 15.71 10.10
C GLU A 36 -12.50 15.13 9.69
N ASP A 37 -13.60 15.65 10.24
CA ASP A 37 -14.95 15.17 9.92
C ASP A 37 -15.28 15.33 8.44
N GLN A 38 -14.85 16.44 7.84
CA GLN A 38 -15.04 16.67 6.41
C GLN A 38 -14.22 15.70 5.56
N VAL A 39 -12.97 15.42 5.93
CA VAL A 39 -12.14 14.45 5.23
C VAL A 39 -12.71 13.04 5.36
N LEU A 40 -13.19 12.66 6.54
CA LEU A 40 -13.83 11.36 6.75
C LEU A 40 -15.08 11.21 5.88
N ARG A 41 -15.91 12.25 5.76
CA ARG A 41 -17.06 12.25 4.84
C ARG A 41 -16.66 12.09 3.38
N LEU A 42 -15.58 12.76 2.93
CA LEU A 42 -15.06 12.59 1.56
C LEU A 42 -14.57 11.16 1.29
N ILE A 43 -14.13 10.45 2.32
CA ILE A 43 -13.78 9.03 2.22
C ILE A 43 -15.06 8.17 2.19
N GLU A 44 -16.01 8.44 3.08
CA GLU A 44 -17.25 7.68 3.22
C GLU A 44 -18.18 7.80 2.00
N ASP A 45 -18.24 8.97 1.38
CA ASP A 45 -19.05 9.21 0.16
C ASP A 45 -18.35 8.78 -1.14
N GLY A 46 -17.09 8.31 -1.04
CA GLY A 46 -16.33 7.83 -2.18
C GLY A 46 -15.66 8.92 -3.02
N THR A 47 -15.71 10.18 -2.61
CA THR A 47 -14.98 11.28 -3.28
C THR A 47 -13.48 11.03 -3.24
N LEU A 48 -12.96 10.56 -2.10
CA LEU A 48 -11.61 10.00 -1.95
C LEU A 48 -11.68 8.47 -2.07
N ALA A 49 -11.90 7.98 -3.28
CA ALA A 49 -12.32 6.61 -3.57
C ALA A 49 -11.34 5.50 -3.12
N TRP A 50 -10.06 5.82 -2.98
CA TRP A 50 -9.02 4.83 -2.64
C TRP A 50 -8.44 5.12 -1.27
N ALA A 51 -9.19 4.73 -0.26
CA ALA A 51 -8.77 4.72 1.14
C ALA A 51 -8.69 3.28 1.67
N PHE A 52 -7.77 3.04 2.59
CA PHE A 52 -7.49 1.74 3.18
C PHE A 52 -7.42 1.87 4.70
N ASP A 53 -8.05 0.95 5.41
CA ASP A 53 -7.90 0.83 6.85
C ASP A 53 -6.73 -0.12 7.15
N VAL A 54 -5.59 0.43 7.53
CA VAL A 54 -4.38 -0.33 7.84
C VAL A 54 -4.27 -0.74 9.30
N ALA A 55 -5.32 -0.52 10.10
CA ALA A 55 -5.35 -0.94 11.48
C ALA A 55 -5.14 -2.45 11.64
N LEU A 56 -4.51 -2.86 12.73
CA LEU A 56 -4.30 -4.27 13.04
C LEU A 56 -5.61 -5.02 13.32
N ASP A 57 -6.59 -4.32 13.88
CA ASP A 57 -7.91 -4.83 14.19
C ASP A 57 -9.01 -3.83 13.82
N PRO A 58 -9.53 -3.89 12.58
CA PRO A 58 -10.53 -2.94 12.09
C PRO A 58 -11.90 -3.09 12.76
N LYS A 59 -12.19 -4.23 13.39
CA LYS A 59 -13.47 -4.50 14.04
C LYS A 59 -13.68 -3.70 15.33
N ARG A 60 -12.60 -3.21 15.92
CA ARG A 60 -12.65 -2.31 17.08
C ARG A 60 -12.81 -0.87 16.62
N GLY A 61 -14.00 -0.48 16.21
CA GLY A 61 -14.40 0.77 15.54
C GLY A 61 -13.87 2.12 16.05
N ARG A 62 -13.03 2.15 17.10
CA ARG A 62 -12.38 3.36 17.63
C ARG A 62 -10.94 3.57 17.14
N ASN A 63 -10.34 2.59 16.45
CA ASN A 63 -8.93 2.64 16.04
C ASN A 63 -8.77 2.42 14.53
N ARG A 64 -9.57 3.10 13.73
CA ARG A 64 -9.36 3.11 12.27
C ARG A 64 -8.08 3.87 11.95
N GLU A 65 -7.18 3.23 11.23
CA GLU A 65 -5.98 3.85 10.69
C GLU A 65 -6.12 4.04 9.18
N LEU A 66 -6.91 5.03 8.79
CA LEU A 66 -7.17 5.29 7.38
C LEU A 66 -5.96 5.90 6.68
N ARG A 67 -5.71 5.41 5.48
CA ARG A 67 -4.69 5.87 4.54
C ARG A 67 -5.33 6.10 3.19
N VAL A 68 -5.02 7.21 2.55
CA VAL A 68 -5.62 7.63 1.28
C VAL A 68 -4.57 7.64 0.18
N LEU A 69 -4.94 7.17 -1.01
CA LEU A 69 -4.06 7.20 -2.17
C LEU A 69 -3.79 8.65 -2.60
N PRO A 70 -2.52 9.10 -2.70
CA PRO A 70 -2.18 10.47 -3.05
C PRO A 70 -2.76 10.94 -4.38
N ALA A 71 -2.89 10.05 -5.36
CA ALA A 71 -3.48 10.38 -6.67
C ALA A 71 -4.93 10.86 -6.54
N CYS A 72 -5.75 10.23 -5.68
CA CYS A 72 -7.13 10.65 -5.46
C CYS A 72 -7.22 12.03 -4.78
N VAL A 73 -6.29 12.32 -3.88
CA VAL A 73 -6.22 13.66 -3.27
C VAL A 73 -5.84 14.70 -4.32
N ALA A 74 -4.90 14.39 -5.20
CA ALA A 74 -4.52 15.28 -6.29
C ALA A 74 -5.68 15.52 -7.28
N ASP A 75 -6.46 14.50 -7.62
CA ASP A 75 -7.64 14.63 -8.48
C ASP A 75 -8.70 15.51 -7.81
N TYR A 76 -8.98 15.28 -6.53
CA TYR A 76 -9.89 16.11 -5.76
C TYR A 76 -9.49 17.58 -5.75
N LEU A 77 -8.21 17.89 -5.54
CA LEU A 77 -7.70 19.26 -5.56
C LEU A 77 -7.82 19.93 -6.94
N ARG A 78 -7.85 19.15 -8.01
CA ARG A 78 -8.11 19.62 -9.39
C ARG A 78 -9.59 19.70 -9.74
N GLY A 79 -10.49 19.35 -8.81
CA GLY A 79 -11.92 19.26 -9.06
C GLY A 79 -12.32 18.08 -9.97
N GLN A 80 -11.51 17.04 -10.01
CA GLN A 80 -11.72 15.85 -10.83
C GLN A 80 -12.14 14.67 -9.97
N ALA A 81 -12.98 13.79 -10.52
CA ALA A 81 -13.28 12.51 -9.89
C ALA A 81 -12.09 11.55 -10.07
N CYS A 82 -11.78 10.78 -9.02
CA CYS A 82 -10.78 9.73 -9.11
C CYS A 82 -11.34 8.56 -9.90
N SER A 83 -10.83 8.34 -11.11
CA SER A 83 -11.28 7.30 -12.05
C SER A 83 -10.34 6.11 -12.15
N LEU A 84 -9.47 5.92 -11.15
CA LEU A 84 -8.49 4.84 -11.14
C LEU A 84 -9.16 3.48 -10.95
N GLU A 85 -8.71 2.50 -11.73
CA GLU A 85 -9.03 1.10 -11.53
C GLU A 85 -8.02 0.43 -10.58
N TRP A 86 -8.38 -0.75 -10.07
CA TRP A 86 -7.50 -1.49 -9.14
C TRP A 86 -6.10 -1.73 -9.70
N ALA A 87 -6.01 -2.06 -11.00
CA ALA A 87 -4.72 -2.27 -11.66
C ALA A 87 -3.84 -1.01 -11.64
N ASP A 88 -4.44 0.17 -11.80
CA ASP A 88 -3.73 1.44 -11.77
C ASP A 88 -3.23 1.75 -10.35
N VAL A 89 -4.09 1.49 -9.36
CA VAL A 89 -3.73 1.64 -7.94
C VAL A 89 -2.52 0.77 -7.59
N LEU A 90 -2.51 -0.48 -8.02
CA LEU A 90 -1.37 -1.38 -7.80
C LEU A 90 -0.10 -0.87 -8.49
N ARG A 91 -0.21 -0.35 -9.71
CA ARG A 91 0.94 0.25 -10.41
C ARG A 91 1.50 1.46 -9.69
N LEU A 92 0.64 2.27 -9.07
CA LEU A 92 1.05 3.45 -8.30
C LEU A 92 1.66 3.07 -6.94
N MET A 93 1.21 1.98 -6.34
CA MET A 93 1.63 1.57 -5.01
C MET A 93 2.82 0.64 -5.02
N LEU A 94 2.81 -0.41 -5.85
CA LEU A 94 3.84 -1.43 -5.80
C LEU A 94 5.17 -0.92 -6.41
N PRO A 95 6.31 -1.21 -5.76
CA PRO A 95 7.62 -0.77 -6.24
C PRO A 95 8.06 -1.52 -7.51
N HIS A 96 7.49 -2.69 -7.77
CA HIS A 96 7.76 -3.56 -8.92
C HIS A 96 6.67 -4.62 -9.07
N ASP A 97 6.68 -5.35 -10.18
CA ASP A 97 5.74 -6.45 -10.47
C ASP A 97 6.22 -7.83 -9.98
N GLY A 98 7.28 -7.88 -9.19
CA GLY A 98 7.85 -9.14 -8.71
C GLY A 98 6.98 -9.83 -7.67
N PRO A 99 7.18 -11.16 -7.47
CA PRO A 99 6.37 -11.97 -6.56
C PRO A 99 6.66 -11.72 -5.07
N VAL A 100 7.67 -10.91 -4.77
CA VAL A 100 8.14 -10.64 -3.41
C VAL A 100 8.19 -9.14 -3.16
N ILE A 101 7.68 -8.70 -2.01
CA ILE A 101 7.79 -7.33 -1.52
C ILE A 101 8.58 -7.31 -0.21
N LEU A 102 9.40 -6.28 0.00
CA LEU A 102 10.22 -6.15 1.20
C LEU A 102 9.45 -5.46 2.33
N SER A 103 9.75 -5.82 3.58
CA SER A 103 9.12 -5.18 4.75
C SER A 103 9.29 -3.67 4.77
N LYS A 104 10.46 -3.16 4.36
CA LYS A 104 10.72 -1.72 4.26
C LYS A 104 9.78 -1.02 3.27
N ASP A 105 9.44 -1.70 2.15
CA ASP A 105 8.54 -1.15 1.14
C ASP A 105 7.10 -1.14 1.65
N ILE A 106 6.65 -2.20 2.33
CA ILE A 106 5.33 -2.24 2.98
C ILE A 106 5.21 -1.12 4.02
N THR A 107 6.20 -1.00 4.89
CA THR A 107 6.27 0.04 5.93
C THR A 107 6.15 1.44 5.32
N ARG A 108 6.90 1.69 4.26
CA ARG A 108 6.88 2.96 3.54
C ARG A 108 5.54 3.20 2.83
N LEU A 109 5.04 2.21 2.09
CA LEU A 109 3.80 2.33 1.30
C LEU A 109 2.58 2.58 2.18
N LEU A 110 2.44 1.83 3.27
CA LEU A 110 1.33 1.99 4.20
C LEU A 110 1.50 3.20 5.11
N ASN A 111 2.67 3.83 5.10
CA ASN A 111 3.03 4.92 6.01
C ASN A 111 2.77 4.55 7.48
N VAL A 112 3.36 3.43 7.89
CA VAL A 112 3.27 2.86 9.24
C VAL A 112 4.67 2.60 9.80
N SER A 113 4.77 2.25 11.07
CA SER A 113 6.04 1.84 11.68
C SER A 113 6.46 0.42 11.27
N GLY A 114 7.75 0.11 11.36
CA GLY A 114 8.24 -1.25 11.15
C GLY A 114 7.64 -2.26 12.14
N THR A 115 7.35 -1.82 13.38
CA THR A 115 6.65 -2.62 14.39
C THR A 115 5.23 -2.96 13.93
N HIS A 116 4.53 -2.03 13.29
CA HIS A 116 3.19 -2.28 12.73
C HIS A 116 3.25 -3.36 11.65
N THR A 117 4.18 -3.25 10.70
CA THR A 117 4.41 -4.27 9.66
C THR A 117 4.72 -5.64 10.26
N TYR A 118 5.52 -5.68 11.34
CA TYR A 118 5.75 -6.91 12.10
C TYR A 118 4.48 -7.52 12.66
N HIS A 119 3.59 -6.71 13.25
CA HIS A 119 2.33 -7.20 13.77
C HIS A 119 1.37 -7.67 12.68
N LEU A 120 1.36 -7.05 11.48
CA LEU A 120 0.61 -7.55 10.34
C LEU A 120 1.03 -8.98 9.97
N ALA A 121 2.34 -9.25 9.94
CA ALA A 121 2.87 -10.58 9.68
C ALA A 121 2.54 -11.57 10.80
N ARG A 122 2.73 -11.16 12.06
CA ARG A 122 2.43 -12.01 13.22
C ARG A 122 0.97 -12.41 13.30
N ARG A 123 0.06 -11.53 12.87
CA ARG A 123 -1.38 -11.81 12.78
C ARG A 123 -1.78 -12.53 11.50
N LYS A 124 -0.82 -12.93 10.67
CA LYS A 124 -1.02 -13.64 9.39
C LYS A 124 -1.87 -12.85 8.38
N LEU A 125 -1.87 -11.52 8.49
CA LEU A 125 -2.53 -10.63 7.53
C LEU A 125 -1.73 -10.48 6.24
N ILE A 126 -0.41 -10.63 6.33
CA ILE A 126 0.53 -10.73 5.21
C ILE A 126 1.43 -11.93 5.44
N THR A 127 1.77 -12.66 4.37
CA THR A 127 2.51 -13.92 4.45
C THR A 127 4.00 -13.71 4.24
N PRO A 128 4.85 -14.00 5.23
CA PRO A 128 6.31 -13.94 5.06
C PRO A 128 6.80 -15.07 4.15
N ARG A 129 7.75 -14.75 3.27
CA ARG A 129 8.46 -15.69 2.40
C ARG A 129 9.80 -16.16 2.98
N SER A 130 10.28 -15.51 4.01
CA SER A 130 11.50 -15.88 4.72
C SER A 130 11.26 -15.86 6.22
N THR A 131 12.04 -16.65 6.96
CA THR A 131 12.02 -16.57 8.42
C THR A 131 12.44 -15.18 8.85
N TRP A 132 11.51 -14.45 9.46
CA TRP A 132 11.81 -13.14 10.00
C TRP A 132 12.52 -13.31 11.35
N ARG A 133 13.80 -13.04 11.36
CA ARG A 133 14.54 -12.88 12.62
C ARG A 133 14.55 -11.39 12.98
N ARG A 134 14.08 -11.08 14.16
CA ARG A 134 14.25 -9.76 14.76
C ARG A 134 15.75 -9.57 15.00
N GLY A 135 16.41 -8.72 14.20
CA GLY A 135 17.84 -8.49 14.37
C GLY A 135 18.48 -7.81 13.14
N ARG A 136 19.68 -7.30 13.36
CA ARG A 136 20.47 -6.48 12.45
C ARG A 136 20.51 -7.01 11.01
N GLY A 137 20.09 -6.18 10.06
CA GLY A 137 20.48 -6.28 8.66
C GLY A 137 19.60 -7.10 7.73
N GLY A 138 18.53 -7.76 8.21
CA GLY A 138 17.64 -8.55 7.37
C GLY A 138 16.34 -7.83 7.06
N CYS A 139 16.15 -7.41 5.80
CA CYS A 139 14.84 -6.99 5.35
C CYS A 139 13.96 -8.22 5.12
N ALA A 140 12.90 -8.41 5.91
CA ALA A 140 11.96 -9.51 5.72
C ALA A 140 11.30 -9.41 4.33
N ARG A 141 11.04 -10.58 3.73
CA ARG A 141 10.42 -10.73 2.42
C ARG A 141 9.02 -11.29 2.57
N PHE A 142 8.08 -10.72 1.89
CA PHE A 142 6.67 -11.12 1.90
C PHE A 142 6.20 -11.50 0.50
N ALA A 143 5.19 -12.36 0.43
CA ALA A 143 4.51 -12.63 -0.84
C ALA A 143 3.75 -11.37 -1.29
N ALA A 144 4.01 -10.89 -2.49
CA ALA A 144 3.38 -9.69 -3.01
C ALA A 144 1.87 -9.87 -3.20
N ASP A 145 1.40 -11.05 -3.61
CA ASP A 145 0.00 -11.40 -3.74
C ASP A 145 -0.72 -11.35 -2.37
N SER A 146 -0.09 -11.84 -1.31
CA SER A 146 -0.62 -11.72 0.05
C SER A 146 -0.79 -10.26 0.50
N PHE A 147 0.15 -9.40 0.15
CA PHE A 147 0.03 -7.97 0.42
C PHE A 147 -1.09 -7.32 -0.40
N VAL A 148 -1.25 -7.70 -1.67
CA VAL A 148 -2.36 -7.24 -2.52
C VAL A 148 -3.71 -7.67 -1.95
N GLU A 149 -3.86 -8.92 -1.52
CA GLU A 149 -5.09 -9.40 -0.87
C GLU A 149 -5.37 -8.67 0.46
N PHE A 150 -4.33 -8.37 1.24
CA PHE A 150 -4.47 -7.52 2.41
C PHE A 150 -5.05 -6.16 2.03
N LEU A 151 -4.52 -5.46 1.03
CA LEU A 151 -5.01 -4.17 0.57
C LEU A 151 -6.48 -4.25 0.10
N LYS A 152 -6.83 -5.29 -0.67
CA LYS A 152 -8.22 -5.51 -1.10
C LYS A 152 -9.18 -5.65 0.08
N SER A 153 -8.78 -6.43 1.09
CA SER A 153 -9.59 -6.65 2.30
C SER A 153 -9.75 -5.41 3.17
N ARG A 154 -8.89 -4.42 2.99
CA ARG A 154 -8.81 -3.20 3.79
C ARG A 154 -9.27 -1.96 3.06
N ARG A 155 -9.66 -2.09 1.80
CA ARG A 155 -10.26 -0.99 1.06
C ARG A 155 -11.52 -0.53 1.78
N PHE A 156 -11.56 0.75 2.07
CA PHE A 156 -12.75 1.40 2.59
C PHE A 156 -13.75 1.57 1.44
N PRO A 157 -15.01 1.19 1.62
CA PRO A 157 -16.02 1.20 0.57
C PRO A 157 -16.30 2.58 -0.01
#